data_19653e4bb4f2fc21b83013fc304355be
#
_entry.id   19653e4bb4f2fc21b83013fc304355be
#
_cell.length_a   1.000
_cell.length_b   1.000
_cell.length_c   1.000
_cell.angle_alpha   90.00
_cell.angle_beta   90.00
_cell.angle_gamma   90.00
#
_symmetry.space_group_name_H-M   'P 1'
#
loop_
_entity.id
_entity.type
_entity.pdbx_description
1 polymer ?
#
loop_
_entity_poly.entity_id
_entity_poly.type
_entity_poly.pdbx_seq_one_letter_code
_entity_poly.pdbx_strand_id
1 'polypeptide(L)'
;FDEIHTLDIIDVNGGDHGKAFATNFNPEINIREVTAPCRHWENGAFRETPAMSMHQSFNCPQEVGTYEIYRMYHEEMESLVKHIPTIRRAQFWMSFSPNYLKHLEVLQNVGMTRIDPVTYNGVEIIPLQFLKAVLPDPGDLGKTTKGKTCIGNVITGVKDGKFKAVYIYNICLLYTSPSPR
;
A
#
# COMPACT_ATOMS: atom_id res chain seq x y z
N PHE A 1 -12.86 -21.39 7.97
CA PHE A 1 -14.14 -20.70 7.77
C PHE A 1 -15.01 -21.54 6.85
N ASP A 2 -16.29 -21.59 7.14
CA ASP A 2 -17.32 -22.13 6.25
C ASP A 2 -17.78 -21.03 5.28
N GLU A 3 -17.86 -19.79 5.78
CA GLU A 3 -18.08 -18.58 4.99
C GLU A 3 -17.13 -17.47 5.44
N ILE A 4 -16.55 -16.74 4.49
CA ILE A 4 -15.78 -15.53 4.75
C ILE A 4 -16.64 -14.33 4.33
N HIS A 5 -16.88 -13.42 5.28
CA HIS A 5 -17.71 -12.25 5.04
C HIS A 5 -16.90 -10.99 4.77
N THR A 6 -15.81 -10.79 5.53
CA THR A 6 -14.93 -9.63 5.31
C THR A 6 -13.47 -10.05 5.28
N LEU A 7 -12.70 -9.35 4.45
CA LEU A 7 -11.26 -9.51 4.34
C LEU A 7 -10.63 -8.11 4.27
N ASP A 8 -9.83 -7.77 5.27
CA ASP A 8 -8.99 -6.58 5.25
C ASP A 8 -7.53 -7.04 5.17
N ILE A 9 -6.86 -6.71 4.07
CA ILE A 9 -5.43 -6.94 3.89
C ILE A 9 -4.71 -5.75 4.47
N ILE A 10 -3.77 -5.99 5.39
CA ILE A 10 -3.04 -4.96 6.12
C ILE A 10 -1.56 -5.07 5.76
N ASP A 11 -1.00 -4.03 5.17
CA ASP A 11 0.43 -3.92 4.87
C ASP A 11 1.02 -2.72 5.63
N VAL A 12 1.62 -3.01 6.77
CA VAL A 12 2.33 -2.00 7.56
C VAL A 12 3.82 -2.12 7.31
N ASN A 13 4.39 -1.09 6.68
CA ASN A 13 5.83 -0.92 6.54
C ASN A 13 6.33 0.13 7.53
N GLY A 14 6.87 -0.33 8.66
CA GLY A 14 7.45 0.51 9.72
C GLY A 14 8.95 0.75 9.54
N GLY A 15 9.48 0.58 8.33
CA GLY A 15 10.88 0.82 8.04
C GLY A 15 11.22 2.28 7.85
N ASP A 16 12.44 2.67 8.28
CA ASP A 16 13.04 3.97 8.00
C ASP A 16 14.35 3.76 7.22
N HIS A 17 14.44 4.34 6.05
CA HIS A 17 15.62 4.32 5.19
C HIS A 17 16.45 5.61 5.27
N GLY A 18 16.08 6.57 6.15
CA GLY A 18 16.79 7.83 6.38
C GLY A 18 16.62 8.88 5.27
N LYS A 19 15.65 8.70 4.36
CA LYS A 19 15.33 9.66 3.31
C LYS A 19 13.99 10.32 3.57
N ALA A 20 13.86 11.60 3.25
CA ALA A 20 12.60 12.33 3.37
C ALA A 20 11.53 11.80 2.42
N PHE A 21 11.94 11.40 1.22
CA PHE A 21 11.09 10.79 0.21
C PHE A 21 11.87 9.74 -0.58
N ALA A 22 11.39 8.52 -0.58
CA ALA A 22 11.87 7.42 -1.41
C ALA A 22 10.82 6.30 -1.40
N THR A 23 10.94 5.35 -2.32
CA THR A 23 10.03 4.21 -2.42
C THR A 23 10.81 2.91 -2.21
N ASN A 24 10.22 1.93 -1.54
CA ASN A 24 10.85 0.65 -1.24
C ASN A 24 10.88 -0.33 -2.43
N PHE A 25 10.12 -0.02 -3.48
CA PHE A 25 10.05 -0.77 -4.73
C PHE A 25 9.92 0.22 -5.91
N ASN A 26 9.58 -0.26 -7.09
CA ASN A 26 9.52 0.56 -8.30
C ASN A 26 8.79 1.89 -8.06
N PRO A 27 9.47 3.04 -8.15
CA PRO A 27 8.88 4.35 -7.83
C PRO A 27 7.65 4.69 -8.68
N GLU A 28 7.64 4.29 -9.95
CA GLU A 28 6.51 4.57 -10.85
C GLU A 28 5.25 3.84 -10.40
N ILE A 29 5.37 2.55 -10.09
CA ILE A 29 4.25 1.73 -9.62
C ILE A 29 3.75 2.29 -8.29
N ASN A 30 4.64 2.49 -7.34
CA ASN A 30 4.29 3.01 -6.01
C ASN A 30 3.54 4.36 -6.08
N ILE A 31 4.10 5.34 -6.80
CA ILE A 31 3.49 6.67 -6.91
C ILE A 31 2.12 6.58 -7.60
N ARG A 32 1.99 5.80 -8.67
CA ARG A 32 0.72 5.63 -9.39
C ARG A 32 -0.35 4.97 -8.51
N GLU A 33 -0.01 3.94 -7.77
CA GLU A 33 -0.95 3.26 -6.85
C GLU A 33 -1.43 4.19 -5.75
N VAL A 34 -0.52 4.95 -5.12
CA VAL A 34 -0.87 5.89 -4.03
C VAL A 34 -1.71 7.06 -4.53
N THR A 35 -1.52 7.49 -5.77
CA THR A 35 -2.24 8.63 -6.36
C THR A 35 -3.52 8.26 -7.11
N ALA A 36 -3.75 6.97 -7.37
CA ALA A 36 -4.94 6.48 -8.05
C ALA A 36 -6.16 6.43 -7.13
N PRO A 37 -7.39 6.56 -7.67
CA PRO A 37 -8.60 6.27 -6.93
C PRO A 37 -8.56 4.86 -6.32
N CYS A 38 -9.02 4.74 -5.07
CA CYS A 38 -9.04 3.47 -4.35
C CYS A 38 -10.28 2.67 -4.75
N ARG A 39 -10.08 1.49 -5.33
CA ARG A 39 -11.13 0.50 -5.55
C ARG A 39 -11.15 -0.50 -4.39
N HIS A 40 -12.32 -0.78 -3.88
CA HIS A 40 -12.56 -1.78 -2.84
C HIS A 40 -13.84 -2.56 -3.15
N TRP A 41 -13.95 -3.77 -2.63
CA TRP A 41 -15.14 -4.59 -2.81
C TRP A 41 -16.15 -4.37 -1.71
N GLU A 42 -17.39 -4.12 -2.09
CA GLU A 42 -18.49 -3.97 -1.14
C GLU A 42 -19.81 -4.45 -1.75
N ASN A 43 -20.46 -5.40 -1.07
CA ASN A 43 -21.80 -5.91 -1.40
C ASN A 43 -21.96 -6.29 -2.89
N GLY A 44 -21.04 -7.11 -3.40
CA GLY A 44 -21.14 -7.68 -4.74
C GLY A 44 -20.61 -6.79 -5.88
N ALA A 45 -19.97 -5.65 -5.57
CA ALA A 45 -19.40 -4.77 -6.58
C ALA A 45 -18.13 -4.06 -6.10
N PHE A 46 -17.25 -3.72 -7.03
CA PHE A 46 -16.19 -2.76 -6.75
C PHE A 46 -16.76 -1.34 -6.63
N ARG A 47 -16.34 -0.63 -5.60
CA ARG A 47 -16.64 0.78 -5.34
C ARG A 47 -15.35 1.58 -5.41
N GLU A 48 -15.46 2.87 -5.75
CA GLU A 48 -14.32 3.77 -5.78
C GLU A 48 -14.46 4.90 -4.77
N THR A 49 -13.33 5.30 -4.19
CA THR A 49 -13.21 6.52 -3.38
C THR A 49 -11.98 7.30 -3.84
N PRO A 50 -11.90 8.61 -3.58
CA PRO A 50 -10.70 9.37 -3.90
C PRO A 50 -9.46 8.75 -3.27
N ALA A 51 -8.31 8.92 -3.93
CA ALA A 51 -7.03 8.45 -3.43
C ALA A 51 -6.79 8.93 -2.00
N MET A 52 -6.31 8.04 -1.14
CA MET A 52 -5.92 8.32 0.26
C MET A 52 -7.00 8.95 1.14
N SER A 53 -8.27 9.00 0.68
CA SER A 53 -9.38 9.65 1.42
C SER A 53 -9.85 8.88 2.64
N MET A 54 -9.58 7.58 2.71
CA MET A 54 -9.96 6.71 3.82
C MET A 54 -8.72 6.24 4.56
N HIS A 55 -8.63 6.57 5.83
CA HIS A 55 -7.53 6.13 6.70
C HIS A 55 -8.03 5.82 8.10
N GLN A 56 -7.24 5.05 8.83
CA GLN A 56 -7.50 4.72 10.22
C GLN A 56 -6.21 4.36 10.94
N SER A 57 -6.23 4.49 12.26
CA SER A 57 -5.15 4.00 13.11
C SER A 57 -5.27 2.49 13.29
N PHE A 58 -4.18 1.76 13.08
CA PHE A 58 -4.13 0.31 13.23
C PHE A 58 -3.02 -0.10 14.19
N ASN A 59 -3.39 -0.87 15.20
CA ASN A 59 -2.44 -1.39 16.18
C ASN A 59 -1.96 -2.77 15.74
N CYS A 60 -0.71 -2.82 15.27
CA CYS A 60 -0.06 -4.08 14.89
C CYS A 60 0.28 -4.93 16.13
N PRO A 61 0.35 -6.26 15.96
CA PRO A 61 0.71 -7.14 17.05
C PRO A 61 2.17 -6.96 17.49
N GLN A 62 2.45 -7.40 18.72
CA GLN A 62 3.78 -7.40 19.33
C GLN A 62 4.41 -5.99 19.38
N GLU A 63 5.70 -5.90 19.07
CA GLU A 63 6.49 -4.66 19.17
C GLU A 63 6.51 -3.85 17.86
N VAL A 64 5.59 -4.08 16.93
CA VAL A 64 5.55 -3.31 15.68
C VAL A 64 5.02 -1.91 15.92
N GLY A 65 3.95 -1.79 16.74
CA GLY A 65 3.39 -0.50 17.11
C GLY A 65 2.14 -0.12 16.34
N THR A 66 1.70 1.13 16.52
CA THR A 66 0.49 1.68 15.92
C THR A 66 0.83 2.56 14.73
N TYR A 67 0.15 2.36 13.63
CA TYR A 67 0.37 3.09 12.37
C TYR A 67 -0.95 3.62 11.80
N GLU A 68 -0.89 4.77 11.15
CA GLU A 68 -1.95 5.21 10.26
C GLU A 68 -1.86 4.40 8.97
N ILE A 69 -2.95 3.73 8.63
CA ILE A 69 -3.09 2.97 7.39
C ILE A 69 -4.13 3.62 6.49
N TYR A 70 -3.86 3.61 5.20
CA TYR A 70 -4.67 4.23 4.16
C TYR A 70 -5.23 3.17 3.26
N ARG A 71 -6.52 3.28 2.94
CA ARG A 71 -7.16 2.35 2.01
C ARG A 71 -6.69 2.62 0.60
N MET A 72 -6.26 1.56 -0.07
CA MET A 72 -5.78 1.57 -1.44
C MET A 72 -6.43 0.48 -2.27
N TYR A 73 -6.19 0.48 -3.57
CA TYR A 73 -6.45 -0.66 -4.42
C TYR A 73 -5.19 -1.52 -4.54
N HIS A 74 -5.38 -2.82 -4.48
CA HIS A 74 -4.34 -3.78 -4.85
C HIS A 74 -4.97 -4.93 -5.65
N GLU A 75 -4.28 -5.39 -6.69
CA GLU A 75 -4.83 -6.29 -7.72
C GLU A 75 -5.26 -7.66 -7.21
N GLU A 76 -4.63 -8.16 -6.13
CA GLU A 76 -5.02 -9.44 -5.53
C GLU A 76 -6.48 -9.49 -5.08
N MET A 77 -7.09 -8.34 -4.78
CA MET A 77 -8.51 -8.30 -4.40
C MET A 77 -9.43 -8.83 -5.50
N GLU A 78 -9.06 -8.67 -6.77
CA GLU A 78 -9.88 -9.19 -7.87
C GLU A 78 -9.94 -10.73 -7.87
N SER A 79 -8.80 -11.37 -7.62
CA SER A 79 -8.73 -12.83 -7.48
C SER A 79 -9.47 -13.32 -6.24
N LEU A 80 -9.30 -12.63 -5.11
CA LEU A 80 -9.93 -13.02 -3.84
C LEU A 80 -11.45 -12.98 -3.92
N VAL A 81 -12.04 -11.89 -4.42
CA VAL A 81 -13.51 -11.75 -4.54
C VAL A 81 -14.10 -12.71 -5.58
N LYS A 82 -13.33 -13.05 -6.61
CA LYS A 82 -13.74 -14.03 -7.62
C LYS A 82 -13.82 -15.45 -7.06
N HIS A 83 -12.89 -15.83 -6.18
CA HIS A 83 -12.77 -17.20 -5.69
C HIS A 83 -13.41 -17.44 -4.32
N ILE A 84 -13.83 -16.37 -3.63
CA ILE A 84 -14.51 -16.46 -2.34
C ILE A 84 -15.89 -15.76 -2.44
N PRO A 85 -16.91 -16.45 -2.96
CA PRO A 85 -18.19 -15.85 -3.32
C PRO A 85 -19.00 -15.32 -2.11
N THR A 86 -18.64 -15.71 -0.90
CA THR A 86 -19.30 -15.24 0.34
C THR A 86 -18.78 -13.90 0.84
N ILE A 87 -17.71 -13.35 0.24
CA ILE A 87 -17.15 -12.04 0.63
C ILE A 87 -18.14 -10.92 0.31
N ARG A 88 -18.50 -10.16 1.34
CA ARG A 88 -19.33 -8.95 1.27
C ARG A 88 -18.48 -7.68 1.24
N ARG A 89 -17.29 -7.71 1.87
CA ARG A 89 -16.32 -6.61 1.89
C ARG A 89 -14.90 -7.13 1.78
N ALA A 90 -14.11 -6.56 0.85
CA ALA A 90 -12.67 -6.75 0.79
C ALA A 90 -11.98 -5.39 0.60
N GLN A 91 -10.93 -5.13 1.39
CA GLN A 91 -10.19 -3.88 1.40
C GLN A 91 -8.70 -4.15 1.55
N PHE A 92 -7.88 -3.30 0.92
CA PHE A 92 -6.44 -3.29 1.10
C PHE A 92 -6.02 -1.99 1.80
N TRP A 93 -5.14 -2.11 2.78
CA TRP A 93 -4.67 -1.03 3.62
C TRP A 93 -3.15 -1.03 3.67
N MET A 94 -2.53 0.12 3.47
CA MET A 94 -1.08 0.27 3.56
C MET A 94 -0.71 1.48 4.42
N SER A 95 0.40 1.36 5.16
CA SER A 95 0.93 2.47 5.94
C SER A 95 1.87 3.34 5.11
N PHE A 96 1.81 4.64 5.37
CA PHE A 96 2.77 5.62 4.83
C PHE A 96 3.21 6.57 5.93
N SER A 97 4.47 7.00 5.89
CA SER A 97 4.92 8.04 6.81
C SER A 97 4.29 9.39 6.44
N PRO A 98 3.95 10.24 7.42
CA PRO A 98 3.47 11.59 7.16
C PRO A 98 4.42 12.40 6.28
N ASN A 99 5.71 12.18 6.42
CA ASN A 99 6.73 12.84 5.63
C ASN A 99 6.67 12.43 4.15
N TYR A 100 6.50 11.13 3.88
CA TYR A 100 6.30 10.65 2.52
C TYR A 100 5.07 11.28 1.86
N LEU A 101 3.92 11.26 2.54
CA LEU A 101 2.68 11.82 1.99
C LEU A 101 2.77 13.31 1.72
N LYS A 102 3.41 14.08 2.61
CA LYS A 102 3.64 15.51 2.41
C LYS A 102 4.48 15.80 1.16
N HIS A 103 5.54 15.05 0.94
CA HIS A 103 6.38 15.22 -0.26
C HIS A 103 5.65 14.79 -1.52
N LEU A 104 4.89 13.69 -1.46
CA LEU A 104 4.08 13.24 -2.59
C LEU A 104 3.04 14.29 -2.99
N GLU A 105 2.37 14.91 -2.03
CA GLU A 105 1.42 16.00 -2.26
C GLU A 105 2.07 17.16 -3.01
N VAL A 106 3.27 17.59 -2.61
CA VAL A 106 4.02 18.64 -3.31
C VAL A 106 4.35 18.21 -4.73
N LEU A 107 4.82 16.98 -4.94
CA LEU A 107 5.14 16.45 -6.26
C LEU A 107 3.91 16.38 -7.18
N GLN A 108 2.74 16.04 -6.63
CA GLN A 108 1.47 16.07 -7.36
C GLN A 108 1.09 17.51 -7.75
N ASN A 109 1.14 18.44 -6.80
CA ASN A 109 0.74 19.83 -7.00
C ASN A 109 1.59 20.55 -8.06
N VAL A 110 2.87 20.19 -8.17
CA VAL A 110 3.77 20.74 -9.22
C VAL A 110 3.76 19.90 -10.50
N GLY A 111 2.95 18.86 -10.60
CA GLY A 111 2.79 18.04 -11.80
C GLY A 111 3.90 17.02 -12.05
N MET A 112 4.77 16.74 -11.08
CA MET A 112 5.86 15.77 -11.24
C MET A 112 5.39 14.30 -11.29
N THR A 113 4.14 14.04 -10.90
CA THR A 113 3.54 12.69 -10.97
C THR A 113 2.75 12.45 -12.27
N ARG A 114 2.74 13.39 -13.19
CA ARG A 114 2.04 13.28 -14.49
C ARG A 114 2.69 12.22 -15.37
N ILE A 115 1.83 11.51 -16.12
CA ILE A 115 2.23 10.48 -17.10
C ILE A 115 2.12 10.96 -18.54
N ASP A 116 1.49 12.11 -18.79
CA ASP A 116 1.42 12.76 -20.09
C ASP A 116 2.70 13.58 -20.33
N PRO A 117 3.19 13.64 -21.58
CA PRO A 117 4.42 14.34 -21.88
C PRO A 117 4.27 15.87 -21.75
N VAL A 118 5.35 16.53 -21.36
CA VAL A 118 5.51 17.99 -21.39
C VAL A 118 6.71 18.34 -22.25
N THR A 119 6.62 19.42 -23.01
CA THR A 119 7.74 19.88 -23.86
C THR A 119 8.64 20.80 -23.04
N TYR A 120 9.94 20.47 -22.98
CA TYR A 120 10.96 21.32 -22.41
C TYR A 120 12.13 21.46 -23.41
N ASN A 121 12.43 22.70 -23.86
CA ASN A 121 13.46 22.98 -24.84
C ASN A 121 13.38 22.14 -26.13
N GLY A 122 12.14 21.89 -26.61
CA GLY A 122 11.90 21.08 -27.81
C GLY A 122 12.01 19.58 -27.64
N VAL A 123 12.19 19.11 -26.39
CA VAL A 123 12.21 17.67 -26.04
C VAL A 123 10.96 17.32 -25.24
N GLU A 124 10.31 16.24 -25.59
CA GLU A 124 9.19 15.68 -24.79
C GLU A 124 9.73 14.91 -23.59
N ILE A 125 9.24 15.25 -22.40
CA ILE A 125 9.60 14.63 -21.14
C ILE A 125 8.31 14.19 -20.43
N ILE A 126 8.27 12.94 -19.96
CA ILE A 126 7.22 12.48 -19.06
C ILE A 126 7.68 12.76 -17.62
N PRO A 127 7.00 13.67 -16.86
CA PRO A 127 7.46 14.10 -15.55
C PRO A 127 7.70 12.95 -14.57
N LEU A 128 6.79 11.96 -14.51
CA LEU A 128 6.95 10.79 -13.63
C LEU A 128 8.18 9.95 -14.00
N GLN A 129 8.51 9.80 -15.28
CA GLN A 129 9.70 9.05 -15.70
C GLN A 129 10.99 9.82 -15.34
N PHE A 130 10.96 11.13 -15.44
CA PHE A 130 12.07 11.96 -14.98
C PHE A 130 12.23 11.88 -13.47
N LEU A 131 11.14 12.00 -12.71
CA LEU A 131 11.16 11.83 -11.26
C LEU A 131 11.74 10.47 -10.85
N LYS A 132 11.32 9.39 -11.51
CA LYS A 132 11.87 8.03 -11.28
C LYS A 132 13.38 7.97 -11.50
N ALA A 133 13.89 8.66 -12.53
CA ALA A 133 15.32 8.65 -12.85
C ALA A 133 16.19 9.37 -11.82
N VAL A 134 15.63 10.32 -11.06
CA VAL A 134 16.36 11.08 -10.03
C VAL A 134 16.14 10.57 -8.61
N LEU A 135 15.15 9.71 -8.38
CA LEU A 135 14.91 9.10 -7.08
C LEU A 135 16.00 8.07 -6.73
N PRO A 136 16.30 7.88 -5.45
CA PRO A 136 17.18 6.79 -5.01
C PRO A 136 16.71 5.43 -5.52
N ASP A 137 17.65 4.58 -5.93
CA ASP A 137 17.33 3.20 -6.30
C ASP A 137 16.84 2.44 -5.07
N PRO A 138 15.67 1.78 -5.14
CA PRO A 138 15.16 0.96 -4.03
C PRO A 138 16.15 -0.11 -3.55
N GLY A 139 16.95 -0.68 -4.46
CA GLY A 139 17.97 -1.67 -4.12
C GLY A 139 19.08 -1.13 -3.21
N ASP A 140 19.38 0.17 -3.29
CA ASP A 140 20.36 0.80 -2.41
C ASP A 140 19.77 1.14 -1.03
N LEU A 141 18.47 1.43 -0.96
CA LEU A 141 17.77 1.74 0.28
C LEU A 141 17.73 0.52 1.23
N GLY A 142 17.62 -0.69 0.70
CA GLY A 142 17.56 -1.92 1.50
C GLY A 142 18.74 -2.08 2.45
N LYS A 143 19.91 -1.56 2.11
CA LYS A 143 21.13 -1.61 2.94
C LYS A 143 21.07 -0.71 4.18
N THR A 144 20.27 0.35 4.13
CA THR A 144 20.15 1.36 5.19
C THR A 144 18.83 1.30 5.94
N THR A 145 17.83 0.61 5.38
CA THR A 145 16.50 0.49 5.97
C THR A 145 16.54 -0.30 7.27
N LYS A 146 15.96 0.28 8.33
CA LYS A 146 15.81 -0.34 9.65
C LYS A 146 14.36 -0.29 10.07
N GLY A 147 13.91 -1.32 10.78
CA GLY A 147 12.55 -1.36 11.30
C GLY A 147 11.89 -2.71 11.13
N LYS A 148 10.58 -2.73 11.17
CA LYS A 148 9.76 -3.94 11.04
C LYS A 148 8.63 -3.71 10.04
N THR A 149 8.28 -4.74 9.28
CA THR A 149 7.02 -4.79 8.54
C THR A 149 6.06 -5.71 9.27
N CYS A 150 4.77 -5.44 9.14
CA CYS A 150 3.71 -6.35 9.58
C CYS A 150 2.69 -6.47 8.45
N ILE A 151 2.65 -7.61 7.81
CA ILE A 151 1.71 -7.88 6.72
C ILE A 151 0.77 -8.99 7.17
N GLY A 152 -0.52 -8.80 6.97
CA GLY A 152 -1.50 -9.78 7.39
C GLY A 152 -2.91 -9.54 6.90
N ASN A 153 -3.80 -10.41 7.33
CA ASN A 153 -5.21 -10.40 6.93
C ASN A 153 -6.10 -10.45 8.16
N VAL A 154 -7.00 -9.49 8.29
CA VAL A 154 -8.11 -9.53 9.23
C VAL A 154 -9.32 -10.12 8.51
N ILE A 155 -9.75 -11.30 8.96
CA ILE A 155 -10.80 -12.08 8.31
C ILE A 155 -11.95 -12.25 9.28
N THR A 156 -13.16 -11.97 8.84
CA THR A 156 -14.37 -12.31 9.60
C THR A 156 -15.31 -13.17 8.77
N GLY A 157 -16.09 -14.00 9.46
CA GLY A 157 -17.03 -14.90 8.81
C GLY A 157 -17.68 -15.86 9.78
N VAL A 158 -18.06 -17.04 9.30
CA VAL A 158 -18.70 -18.10 10.07
C VAL A 158 -17.82 -19.35 10.06
N LYS A 159 -17.74 -20.02 11.19
CA LYS A 159 -17.16 -21.35 11.35
C LYS A 159 -18.01 -22.16 12.34
N ASP A 160 -18.45 -23.34 11.92
CA ASP A 160 -19.33 -24.22 12.71
C ASP A 160 -20.58 -23.50 13.24
N GLY A 161 -21.21 -22.69 12.36
CA GLY A 161 -22.41 -21.90 12.66
C GLY A 161 -22.19 -20.70 13.61
N LYS A 162 -20.94 -20.37 13.95
CA LYS A 162 -20.61 -19.26 14.87
C LYS A 162 -19.80 -18.19 14.18
N PHE A 163 -20.02 -16.94 14.56
CA PHE A 163 -19.16 -15.83 14.13
C PHE A 163 -17.72 -16.07 14.58
N LYS A 164 -16.79 -15.84 13.67
CA LYS A 164 -15.35 -15.93 13.91
C LYS A 164 -14.63 -14.74 13.30
N ALA A 165 -13.70 -14.18 14.05
CA ALA A 165 -12.73 -13.19 13.57
C ALA A 165 -11.33 -13.73 13.81
N VAL A 166 -10.45 -13.58 12.82
CA VAL A 166 -9.04 -14.03 12.88
C VAL A 166 -8.17 -12.95 12.28
N TYR A 167 -7.05 -12.67 12.92
CA TYR A 167 -5.95 -11.92 12.34
C TYR A 167 -4.75 -12.84 12.14
N ILE A 168 -4.38 -13.06 10.88
CA ILE A 168 -3.20 -13.84 10.48
C ILE A 168 -2.17 -12.82 9.99
N TYR A 169 -0.96 -12.84 10.54
CA TYR A 169 0.06 -11.86 10.22
C TYR A 169 1.46 -12.46 10.21
N ASN A 170 2.36 -11.76 9.53
CA ASN A 170 3.79 -12.01 9.51
C ASN A 170 4.53 -10.73 9.91
N ILE A 171 5.51 -10.83 10.78
CA ILE A 171 6.41 -9.74 11.16
C ILE A 171 7.80 -10.04 10.61
N CYS A 172 8.34 -9.11 9.82
CA CYS A 172 9.69 -9.23 9.26
C CYS A 172 10.58 -8.08 9.74
N LEU A 173 11.82 -8.43 10.11
CA LEU A 173 12.86 -7.45 10.43
C LEU A 173 13.55 -7.03 9.14
N LEU A 174 13.50 -5.76 8.78
CA LEU A 174 13.97 -5.25 7.49
C LEU A 174 15.50 -5.35 7.32
N TYR A 175 16.26 -5.34 8.41
CA TYR A 175 17.72 -5.47 8.34
C TYR A 175 18.23 -6.92 8.16
N THR A 176 17.35 -7.91 8.27
CA THR A 176 17.72 -9.34 8.16
C THR A 176 17.28 -9.99 6.87
N SER A 177 16.44 -9.33 6.08
CA SER A 177 15.97 -9.87 4.82
C SER A 177 16.93 -9.46 3.70
N PRO A 178 17.72 -10.38 3.12
CA PRO A 178 18.34 -10.11 1.83
C PRO A 178 17.17 -9.94 0.84
N SER A 179 17.07 -8.75 0.27
CA SER A 179 16.11 -8.52 -0.82
C SER A 179 16.31 -9.59 -1.89
N PRO A 180 15.29 -10.33 -2.31
CA PRO A 180 15.42 -11.18 -3.47
C PRO A 180 15.76 -10.29 -4.66
N ARG A 181 16.85 -10.62 -5.31
CA ARG A 181 17.30 -9.96 -6.56
C ARG A 181 16.45 -10.41 -7.72
#